data_c731ef08550408af9185ee10ae3af17b
#
_entry.id   c731ef08550408af9185ee10ae3af17b
#
_cell.length_a   1.000
_cell.length_b   1.000
_cell.length_c   1.000
_cell.angle_alpha   90.00
_cell.angle_beta   90.00
_cell.angle_gamma   90.00
#
_symmetry.space_group_name_H-M   'P 1'
#
loop_
_entity.id
_entity.type
_entity.pdbx_description
1 polymer ?
#
loop_
_entity_poly.entity_id
_entity_poly.type
_entity_poly.pdbx_seq_one_letter_code
_entity_poly.pdbx_strand_id
1 'polypeptide(L)'
;MKRTLFFTIALVFIASLSFSQTKVNINNLEEYGGAMFKIDEDKPYSGRVFSLYKNTDNKKLEGLYRDGLKNGKWTWWHENGDIYSKGRFRVGLMSGQWEFYYSNSKIMAVGHYRNGDGTNEDKNGIPIHGRQSKWAFWHKNGFKSDEQTWKNGKRDGVFTSWHYTGVRASEITYINGNIKGMWTYWNEKGEKEREGTVEEYNILVRLEEEAKAAAEMAAAEMAAKGWFQKGYNAGMNGEYNAEISLYLKAIELKPDYADAYINLGIAYGKQDNYTKAIQMWEKAIELNPDDADAYINLGIAYGKQDNYTKAIQSYEKAIELKPDGTNTYVKLGVAYGKQNNYTKAIQSYEKAIELKPDYALAYWNRSISKDSVGDKSGGLEDTKIAARLGHTGAQDWLKENGYDW
;
A
#
# COMPACT_ATOMS: atom_id res chain seq x y z
N MET A 1 68.76 27.37 69.64
CA MET A 1 67.59 27.94 68.94
C MET A 1 66.98 26.87 68.09
N LYS A 2 65.90 26.23 68.55
CA LYS A 2 65.14 25.18 67.77
C LYS A 2 63.92 25.87 67.23
N ARG A 3 63.77 25.91 65.92
CA ARG A 3 62.55 26.35 65.23
C ARG A 3 61.63 25.15 65.05
N THR A 4 60.51 25.15 65.74
CA THR A 4 59.41 24.17 65.60
C THR A 4 58.57 24.58 64.39
N LEU A 5 58.48 23.70 63.39
CA LEU A 5 57.62 23.90 62.22
C LEU A 5 56.24 23.28 62.48
N PHE A 6 55.20 24.13 62.61
CA PHE A 6 53.79 23.65 62.67
C PHE A 6 53.31 23.31 61.26
N PHE A 7 53.04 22.03 60.98
CA PHE A 7 52.26 21.62 59.86
C PHE A 7 50.76 21.69 60.19
N THR A 8 50.06 22.67 59.65
CA THR A 8 48.57 22.71 59.62
C THR A 8 48.08 21.82 58.51
N ILE A 9 47.51 20.66 58.86
CA ILE A 9 46.79 19.78 57.91
C ILE A 9 45.40 20.39 57.71
N ALA A 10 45.16 21.02 56.56
CA ALA A 10 43.84 21.43 56.15
C ALA A 10 43.08 20.20 55.62
N LEU A 11 42.20 19.64 56.45
CA LEU A 11 41.22 18.63 56.03
C LEU A 11 40.20 19.30 55.08
N VAL A 12 40.39 19.10 53.78
CA VAL A 12 39.36 19.44 52.79
C VAL A 12 38.28 18.37 52.89
N PHE A 13 37.20 18.68 53.57
CA PHE A 13 35.95 17.92 53.47
C PHE A 13 35.38 18.14 52.08
N ILE A 14 35.61 17.16 51.17
CA ILE A 14 34.83 17.05 49.95
C ILE A 14 33.47 16.52 50.38
N ALA A 15 32.54 17.42 50.69
CA ALA A 15 31.14 17.06 50.78
C ALA A 15 30.70 16.61 49.38
N SER A 16 30.59 15.31 49.19
CA SER A 16 29.88 14.76 48.06
C SER A 16 28.40 15.13 48.17
N LEU A 17 28.07 16.33 47.70
CA LEU A 17 26.67 16.69 47.42
C LEU A 17 26.15 15.69 46.37
N SER A 18 25.54 14.62 46.85
CA SER A 18 24.66 13.80 45.99
C SER A 18 23.46 14.66 45.64
N PHE A 19 23.59 15.49 44.60
CA PHE A 19 22.44 16.05 43.93
C PHE A 19 21.58 14.88 43.44
N SER A 20 20.46 14.64 44.13
CA SER A 20 19.37 13.87 43.55
C SER A 20 18.91 14.63 42.35
N GLN A 21 19.51 14.31 41.17
CA GLN A 21 19.06 14.91 39.92
C GLN A 21 17.62 14.51 39.71
N THR A 22 16.72 15.50 39.77
CA THR A 22 15.32 15.32 39.43
C THR A 22 15.23 14.73 38.00
N LYS A 23 14.50 13.62 37.87
CA LYS A 23 14.28 13.00 36.55
C LYS A 23 13.41 13.92 35.69
N VAL A 24 13.81 14.14 34.46
CA VAL A 24 13.07 14.95 33.47
C VAL A 24 12.27 14.01 32.57
N ASN A 25 11.01 14.38 32.28
CA ASN A 25 10.26 13.68 31.23
C ASN A 25 10.92 13.93 29.88
N ILE A 26 11.20 12.87 29.11
CA ILE A 26 11.88 12.98 27.80
C ILE A 26 11.11 13.86 26.82
N ASN A 27 9.79 13.97 26.97
CA ASN A 27 8.94 14.83 26.15
C ASN A 27 9.20 16.34 26.36
N ASN A 28 9.96 16.70 27.42
CA ASN A 28 10.39 18.07 27.68
C ASN A 28 11.81 18.34 27.14
N LEU A 29 12.30 17.46 26.25
CA LEU A 29 13.56 17.62 25.57
C LEU A 29 13.31 17.65 24.05
N GLU A 30 14.14 18.41 23.34
CA GLU A 30 14.15 18.50 21.89
C GLU A 30 15.47 17.98 21.33
N GLU A 31 15.41 17.33 20.17
CA GLU A 31 16.60 16.85 19.47
C GLU A 31 17.07 17.87 18.45
N TYR A 32 18.33 18.29 18.57
CA TYR A 32 18.97 19.16 17.60
C TYR A 32 20.40 18.66 17.30
N GLY A 33 20.70 18.45 16.02
CA GLY A 33 22.02 17.98 15.59
C GLY A 33 22.43 16.61 16.16
N GLY A 34 21.46 15.73 16.47
CA GLY A 34 21.68 14.41 17.06
C GLY A 34 21.92 14.41 18.57
N ALA A 35 21.79 15.56 19.25
CA ALA A 35 21.87 15.71 20.70
C ALA A 35 20.55 16.23 21.27
N MET A 36 20.25 15.84 22.53
CA MET A 36 19.05 16.29 23.24
C MET A 36 19.31 17.55 24.04
N PHE A 37 18.38 18.49 23.99
CA PHE A 37 18.39 19.77 24.72
C PHE A 37 17.11 19.89 25.54
N LYS A 38 17.12 20.63 26.63
CA LYS A 38 15.86 21.12 27.20
C LYS A 38 15.31 22.22 26.32
N ILE A 39 13.99 22.32 26.27
CA ILE A 39 13.30 23.41 25.58
C ILE A 39 13.83 24.73 26.13
N ASP A 40 14.22 25.65 25.23
CA ASP A 40 14.79 26.98 25.54
C ASP A 40 16.17 26.98 26.22
N GLU A 41 16.94 25.87 26.19
CA GLU A 41 18.33 25.85 26.68
C GLU A 41 19.31 25.57 25.51
N ASP A 42 20.38 26.37 25.42
CA ASP A 42 21.43 26.23 24.38
C ASP A 42 22.48 25.17 24.70
N LYS A 43 22.41 24.54 25.88
CA LYS A 43 23.37 23.52 26.27
C LYS A 43 22.76 22.13 26.16
N PRO A 44 23.51 21.16 25.58
CA PRO A 44 23.07 19.78 25.54
C PRO A 44 22.74 19.24 26.94
N TYR A 45 21.62 18.52 27.03
CA TYR A 45 21.10 18.02 28.28
C TYR A 45 22.00 16.93 28.90
N SER A 46 22.28 17.07 30.19
CA SER A 46 22.93 16.04 31.02
C SER A 46 22.08 15.76 32.27
N GLY A 47 21.53 14.55 32.35
CA GLY A 47 20.67 14.18 33.47
C GLY A 47 19.85 12.91 33.24
N ARG A 48 19.12 12.49 34.26
CA ARG A 48 18.21 11.36 34.20
C ARG A 48 16.90 11.74 33.51
N VAL A 49 16.40 10.83 32.66
CA VAL A 49 15.12 10.98 31.95
C VAL A 49 14.22 9.81 32.19
N PHE A 50 12.93 10.02 31.99
CA PHE A 50 11.91 8.98 31.94
C PHE A 50 10.82 9.35 30.96
N SER A 51 10.03 8.36 30.57
CA SER A 51 8.76 8.54 29.87
C SER A 51 7.74 7.55 30.42
N LEU A 52 6.47 7.90 30.34
CA LEU A 52 5.34 7.04 30.68
C LEU A 52 4.57 6.68 29.39
N TYR A 53 3.82 5.60 29.43
CA TYR A 53 2.82 5.30 28.41
C TYR A 53 1.66 6.31 28.49
N LYS A 54 1.07 6.61 27.37
CA LYS A 54 -0.04 7.57 27.27
C LYS A 54 -1.23 7.07 28.09
N ASN A 55 -1.78 7.95 28.93
CA ASN A 55 -2.94 7.67 29.79
C ASN A 55 -2.70 6.59 30.87
N THR A 56 -1.47 6.33 31.25
CA THR A 56 -1.10 5.40 32.33
C THR A 56 0.03 5.98 33.20
N ASP A 57 0.22 5.41 34.39
CA ASP A 57 1.39 5.71 35.25
C ASP A 57 2.54 4.71 34.96
N ASN A 58 2.38 3.79 33.98
CA ASN A 58 3.38 2.81 33.69
C ASN A 58 4.56 3.43 32.95
N LYS A 59 5.78 3.13 33.41
CA LYS A 59 6.99 3.57 32.76
C LYS A 59 7.10 2.97 31.36
N LYS A 60 7.50 3.81 30.40
CA LYS A 60 7.86 3.42 29.05
C LYS A 60 9.38 3.29 28.90
N LEU A 61 10.14 4.25 29.44
CA LEU A 61 11.59 4.21 29.44
C LEU A 61 12.20 5.00 30.61
N GLU A 62 13.44 4.66 30.96
CA GLU A 62 14.28 5.42 31.89
C GLU A 62 15.75 5.30 31.48
N GLY A 63 16.50 6.40 31.58
CA GLY A 63 17.91 6.42 31.25
C GLY A 63 18.63 7.67 31.67
N LEU A 64 19.83 7.85 31.17
CA LEU A 64 20.72 8.97 31.42
C LEU A 64 21.21 9.57 30.11
N TYR A 65 21.13 10.88 29.97
CA TYR A 65 21.88 11.63 28.97
C TYR A 65 23.13 12.25 29.58
N ARG A 66 24.19 12.34 28.78
CA ARG A 66 25.38 13.13 29.05
C ARG A 66 25.72 13.88 27.77
N ASP A 67 25.80 15.24 27.91
CA ASP A 67 26.09 16.12 26.79
C ASP A 67 25.16 15.86 25.59
N GLY A 68 23.86 15.71 25.84
CA GLY A 68 22.80 15.44 24.85
C GLY A 68 22.74 13.99 24.32
N LEU A 69 23.69 13.14 24.66
CA LEU A 69 23.77 11.76 24.12
C LEU A 69 23.40 10.71 25.18
N LYS A 70 22.68 9.65 24.75
CA LYS A 70 22.39 8.51 25.64
C LYS A 70 23.67 7.97 26.27
N ASN A 71 23.66 7.78 27.61
CA ASN A 71 24.83 7.30 28.35
C ASN A 71 24.41 6.43 29.54
N GLY A 72 25.28 5.50 29.96
CA GLY A 72 24.99 4.63 31.09
C GLY A 72 23.87 3.63 30.86
N LYS A 73 23.20 3.21 31.93
CA LYS A 73 22.14 2.22 31.90
C LYS A 73 20.83 2.82 31.37
N TRP A 74 20.19 2.10 30.48
CA TRP A 74 18.87 2.39 29.96
C TRP A 74 17.96 1.19 30.10
N THR A 75 16.66 1.42 30.38
CA THR A 75 15.64 0.38 30.52
C THR A 75 14.37 0.84 29.83
N TRP A 76 13.74 -0.03 29.07
CA TRP A 76 12.43 0.13 28.46
C TRP A 76 11.48 -0.91 29.05
N TRP A 77 10.22 -0.59 29.12
CA TRP A 77 9.16 -1.44 29.66
C TRP A 77 8.09 -1.67 28.59
N HIS A 78 7.39 -2.77 28.69
CA HIS A 78 6.12 -3.01 28.04
C HIS A 78 5.03 -2.18 28.76
N GLU A 79 3.87 -1.99 28.09
CA GLU A 79 2.75 -1.24 28.67
C GLU A 79 2.18 -1.88 29.94
N ASN A 80 2.30 -3.21 30.09
CA ASN A 80 1.91 -3.96 31.28
C ASN A 80 2.85 -3.76 32.48
N GLY A 81 3.95 -2.99 32.32
CA GLY A 81 4.94 -2.71 33.37
C GLY A 81 6.12 -3.68 33.44
N ASP A 82 6.12 -4.77 32.67
CA ASP A 82 7.27 -5.67 32.57
C ASP A 82 8.40 -5.04 31.76
N ILE A 83 9.66 -5.43 32.04
CA ILE A 83 10.79 -4.94 31.27
C ILE A 83 10.70 -5.49 29.84
N TYR A 84 10.82 -4.59 28.82
CA TYR A 84 10.98 -4.93 27.43
C TYR A 84 12.47 -5.13 27.07
N SER A 85 13.32 -4.14 27.45
CA SER A 85 14.76 -4.24 27.18
C SER A 85 15.58 -3.44 28.18
N LYS A 86 16.81 -3.89 28.40
CA LYS A 86 17.79 -3.15 29.20
C LYS A 86 19.21 -3.36 28.72
N GLY A 87 20.02 -2.31 28.84
CA GLY A 87 21.42 -2.34 28.43
C GLY A 87 22.12 -1.03 28.73
N ARG A 88 23.25 -0.80 28.08
CA ARG A 88 24.05 0.42 28.27
C ARG A 88 24.32 1.14 26.97
N PHE A 89 24.33 2.46 27.04
CA PHE A 89 24.86 3.34 26.00
C PHE A 89 26.20 3.94 26.43
N ARG A 90 27.05 4.20 25.47
CA ARG A 90 28.27 4.98 25.59
C ARG A 90 28.31 5.98 24.44
N VAL A 91 28.23 7.29 24.77
CA VAL A 91 28.25 8.35 23.76
C VAL A 91 27.21 8.10 22.64
N GLY A 92 25.95 7.91 23.02
CA GLY A 92 24.84 7.67 22.09
C GLY A 92 24.75 6.25 21.49
N LEU A 93 25.77 5.42 21.62
CA LEU A 93 25.83 4.10 20.98
C LEU A 93 25.61 2.96 21.98
N MET A 94 24.91 1.91 21.55
CA MET A 94 24.68 0.69 22.32
C MET A 94 26.03 -0.03 22.58
N SER A 95 26.24 -0.44 23.82
CA SER A 95 27.52 -1.00 24.26
C SER A 95 27.32 -2.04 25.37
N GLY A 96 28.16 -3.08 25.37
CA GLY A 96 28.11 -4.17 26.34
C GLY A 96 26.89 -5.07 26.19
N GLN A 97 26.55 -5.77 27.28
CA GLN A 97 25.45 -6.71 27.28
C GLN A 97 24.09 -6.01 27.23
N TRP A 98 23.21 -6.56 26.40
CA TRP A 98 21.80 -6.17 26.28
C TRP A 98 20.92 -7.40 26.45
N GLU A 99 19.78 -7.17 27.11
CA GLU A 99 18.77 -8.17 27.36
C GLU A 99 17.43 -7.65 26.88
N PHE A 100 16.67 -8.51 26.21
CA PHE A 100 15.34 -8.25 25.67
C PHE A 100 14.38 -9.29 26.21
N TYR A 101 13.12 -8.88 26.49
CA TYR A 101 12.13 -9.72 27.13
C TYR A 101 10.79 -9.66 26.42
N TYR A 102 10.08 -10.74 26.46
CA TYR A 102 8.66 -10.78 26.08
C TYR A 102 7.80 -10.08 27.15
N SER A 103 6.54 -9.76 26.79
CA SER A 103 5.56 -9.18 27.70
C SER A 103 5.11 -10.11 28.85
N ASN A 104 5.55 -11.35 28.88
CA ASN A 104 5.39 -12.31 29.98
C ASN A 104 6.67 -12.45 30.83
N SER A 105 7.54 -11.46 30.80
CA SER A 105 8.83 -11.37 31.52
C SER A 105 9.85 -12.47 31.20
N LYS A 106 9.57 -13.38 30.24
CA LYS A 106 10.58 -14.35 29.78
C LYS A 106 11.60 -13.69 28.86
N ILE A 107 12.85 -14.14 28.95
CA ILE A 107 13.93 -13.66 28.10
C ILE A 107 13.57 -13.97 26.62
N MET A 108 13.73 -12.97 25.76
CA MET A 108 13.59 -13.06 24.32
C MET A 108 14.97 -13.16 23.64
N ALA A 109 15.93 -12.31 24.08
CA ALA A 109 17.29 -12.34 23.55
C ALA A 109 18.30 -11.77 24.53
N VAL A 110 19.53 -12.26 24.44
CA VAL A 110 20.69 -11.72 25.16
C VAL A 110 21.89 -11.72 24.22
N GLY A 111 22.62 -10.61 24.22
CA GLY A 111 23.87 -10.50 23.44
C GLY A 111 24.64 -9.24 23.74
N HIS A 112 25.70 -9.00 22.99
CA HIS A 112 26.58 -7.86 23.18
C HIS A 112 26.59 -6.95 21.97
N TYR A 113 26.61 -5.62 22.23
CA TYR A 113 26.82 -4.59 21.22
C TYR A 113 28.21 -3.94 21.39
N ARG A 114 28.77 -3.53 20.27
CA ARG A 114 29.92 -2.63 20.19
C ARG A 114 29.60 -1.54 19.18
N ASN A 115 29.34 -0.34 19.70
CA ASN A 115 28.98 0.83 18.90
C ASN A 115 27.71 0.64 18.04
N GLY A 116 26.69 -0.04 18.56
CA GLY A 116 25.39 -0.20 17.88
C GLY A 116 24.61 1.12 17.92
N ASP A 117 24.11 1.56 16.77
CA ASP A 117 23.31 2.79 16.63
C ASP A 117 21.80 2.58 16.83
N GLY A 118 21.38 1.34 17.02
CA GLY A 118 19.95 0.99 17.19
C GLY A 118 19.21 0.80 15.88
N THR A 119 19.94 0.71 14.75
CA THR A 119 19.32 0.55 13.41
C THR A 119 19.35 -0.91 12.93
N ASN A 120 18.63 -1.15 11.81
CA ASN A 120 18.52 -2.45 11.16
C ASN A 120 18.05 -3.55 12.12
N GLU A 121 16.75 -3.57 12.40
CA GLU A 121 16.14 -4.53 13.32
C GLU A 121 15.93 -5.91 12.64
N ASP A 122 16.01 -6.97 13.44
CA ASP A 122 15.62 -8.31 13.03
C ASP A 122 14.07 -8.49 13.12
N LYS A 123 13.60 -9.68 12.78
CA LYS A 123 12.17 -10.04 12.84
C LYS A 123 11.49 -9.86 14.21
N ASN A 124 12.28 -9.72 15.28
CA ASN A 124 11.78 -9.48 16.64
C ASN A 124 11.92 -8.01 17.07
N GLY A 125 12.30 -7.09 16.17
CA GLY A 125 12.51 -5.67 16.48
C GLY A 125 13.79 -5.41 17.29
N ILE A 126 14.79 -6.34 17.24
CA ILE A 126 16.05 -6.19 17.96
C ILE A 126 17.11 -5.64 17.00
N PRO A 127 17.77 -4.50 17.32
CA PRO A 127 18.79 -3.91 16.48
C PRO A 127 19.90 -4.88 16.09
N ILE A 128 20.31 -4.86 14.81
CA ILE A 128 21.38 -5.71 14.27
C ILE A 128 22.72 -4.99 14.28
N HIS A 129 22.73 -3.68 13.95
CA HIS A 129 23.97 -2.92 13.84
C HIS A 129 24.76 -2.94 15.15
N GLY A 130 26.04 -3.26 15.07
CA GLY A 130 26.94 -3.33 16.21
C GLY A 130 26.87 -4.60 17.05
N ARG A 131 26.09 -5.62 16.66
CA ARG A 131 26.12 -6.92 17.35
C ARG A 131 27.53 -7.50 17.32
N GLN A 132 27.96 -8.06 18.47
CA GLN A 132 29.25 -8.69 18.68
C GLN A 132 29.12 -9.98 19.47
N SER A 133 30.05 -10.89 19.27
CA SER A 133 30.14 -12.15 20.05
C SER A 133 28.86 -12.99 19.92
N LYS A 134 28.61 -13.79 20.91
CA LYS A 134 27.50 -14.73 20.93
C LYS A 134 26.19 -14.03 21.29
N TRP A 135 25.16 -14.31 20.53
CA TRP A 135 23.78 -13.94 20.79
C TRP A 135 22.96 -15.20 20.97
N ALA A 136 22.06 -15.19 21.95
CA ALA A 136 21.12 -16.26 22.19
C ALA A 136 19.70 -15.68 22.23
N PHE A 137 18.77 -16.40 21.63
CA PHE A 137 17.36 -16.07 21.51
C PHE A 137 16.51 -17.22 22.05
N TRP A 138 15.31 -16.88 22.52
CA TRP A 138 14.37 -17.85 23.09
C TRP A 138 12.97 -17.67 22.52
N HIS A 139 12.21 -18.73 22.44
CA HIS A 139 10.78 -18.72 22.17
C HIS A 139 9.99 -18.23 23.40
N LYS A 140 8.75 -17.80 23.20
CA LYS A 140 7.85 -17.36 24.30
C LYS A 140 7.60 -18.46 25.36
N ASN A 141 7.73 -19.74 25.00
CA ASN A 141 7.63 -20.84 25.96
C ASN A 141 8.88 -21.01 26.85
N GLY A 142 10.01 -20.39 26.48
CA GLY A 142 11.27 -20.39 27.22
C GLY A 142 12.32 -21.37 26.69
N PHE A 143 12.03 -22.19 25.66
CA PHE A 143 13.05 -22.95 24.96
C PHE A 143 13.90 -22.02 24.08
N LYS A 144 15.19 -22.37 23.91
CA LYS A 144 16.07 -21.63 23.01
C LYS A 144 15.51 -21.70 21.57
N SER A 145 15.52 -20.56 20.88
CA SER A 145 15.11 -20.48 19.46
C SER A 145 16.33 -20.41 18.54
N ASP A 146 17.31 -19.58 18.90
CA ASP A 146 18.49 -19.38 18.06
C ASP A 146 19.74 -19.11 18.93
N GLU A 147 20.88 -19.51 18.39
CA GLU A 147 22.20 -19.12 18.86
C GLU A 147 23.06 -18.69 17.68
N GLN A 148 23.66 -17.50 17.77
CA GLN A 148 24.35 -16.86 16.66
C GLN A 148 25.64 -16.21 17.14
N THR A 149 26.68 -16.27 16.33
CA THR A 149 27.91 -15.52 16.57
C THR A 149 28.00 -14.34 15.59
N TRP A 150 28.40 -13.18 16.09
CA TRP A 150 28.48 -11.94 15.35
C TRP A 150 29.84 -11.28 15.48
N LYS A 151 30.31 -10.64 14.41
CA LYS A 151 31.52 -9.84 14.37
C LYS A 151 31.23 -8.58 13.52
N ASN A 152 31.41 -7.41 14.13
CA ASN A 152 31.15 -6.11 13.48
C ASN A 152 29.76 -6.01 12.80
N GLY A 153 28.71 -6.48 13.46
CA GLY A 153 27.35 -6.44 12.94
C GLY A 153 27.00 -7.45 11.84
N LYS A 154 27.93 -8.39 11.54
CA LYS A 154 27.72 -9.48 10.58
C LYS A 154 27.76 -10.82 11.30
N ARG A 155 26.99 -11.81 10.85
CA ARG A 155 27.08 -13.19 11.33
C ARG A 155 28.47 -13.74 10.99
N ASP A 156 29.15 -14.34 11.98
CA ASP A 156 30.49 -14.91 11.82
C ASP A 156 30.66 -16.08 12.79
N GLY A 157 30.50 -17.29 12.31
CA GLY A 157 30.50 -18.53 13.07
C GLY A 157 29.27 -19.38 12.86
N VAL A 158 29.06 -20.36 13.71
CA VAL A 158 27.92 -21.28 13.61
C VAL A 158 26.63 -20.57 14.10
N PHE A 159 25.60 -20.64 13.27
CA PHE A 159 24.24 -20.36 13.60
C PHE A 159 23.52 -21.68 13.87
N THR A 160 22.88 -21.80 15.03
CA THR A 160 22.05 -22.95 15.37
C THR A 160 20.65 -22.47 15.73
N SER A 161 19.62 -23.11 15.18
CA SER A 161 18.23 -22.85 15.58
C SER A 161 17.58 -24.09 16.18
N TRP A 162 16.51 -23.87 16.95
CA TRP A 162 15.70 -24.92 17.59
C TRP A 162 14.22 -24.70 17.32
N HIS A 163 13.50 -25.77 17.12
CA HIS A 163 12.05 -25.78 17.06
C HIS A 163 11.43 -25.30 18.38
N TYR A 164 10.16 -24.93 18.35
CA TYR A 164 9.42 -24.52 19.55
C TYR A 164 9.35 -25.64 20.62
N THR A 165 9.59 -26.89 20.23
CA THR A 165 9.72 -28.07 21.08
C THR A 165 11.07 -28.18 21.80
N GLY A 166 12.06 -27.37 21.43
CA GLY A 166 13.43 -27.41 21.93
C GLY A 166 14.35 -28.39 21.18
N VAL A 167 13.84 -29.09 20.18
CA VAL A 167 14.65 -29.96 19.29
C VAL A 167 15.41 -29.06 18.30
N ARG A 168 16.66 -29.44 17.95
CA ARG A 168 17.47 -28.71 16.96
C ARG A 168 16.73 -28.67 15.61
N ALA A 169 16.65 -27.46 15.01
CA ALA A 169 15.99 -27.23 13.73
C ALA A 169 16.97 -26.99 12.59
N SER A 170 18.04 -26.20 12.83
CA SER A 170 19.05 -25.99 11.80
C SER A 170 20.44 -25.72 12.36
N GLU A 171 21.46 -25.95 11.51
CA GLU A 171 22.83 -25.53 11.72
C GLU A 171 23.43 -25.00 10.43
N ILE A 172 23.98 -23.79 10.47
CA ILE A 172 24.53 -23.09 9.30
C ILE A 172 25.77 -22.34 9.73
N THR A 173 26.87 -22.44 8.98
CA THR A 173 28.08 -21.67 9.25
C THR A 173 28.14 -20.41 8.43
N TYR A 174 28.44 -19.27 9.06
CA TYR A 174 28.63 -17.98 8.43
C TYR A 174 30.07 -17.50 8.56
N ILE A 175 30.58 -16.82 7.54
CA ILE A 175 31.84 -16.06 7.56
C ILE A 175 31.56 -14.68 6.98
N ASN A 176 31.76 -13.60 7.76
CA ASN A 176 31.52 -12.22 7.37
C ASN A 176 30.12 -11.97 6.80
N GLY A 177 29.09 -12.65 7.32
CA GLY A 177 27.69 -12.53 6.91
C GLY A 177 27.26 -13.48 5.80
N ASN A 178 28.20 -14.18 5.15
CA ASN A 178 27.89 -15.11 4.08
C ASN A 178 27.89 -16.55 4.60
N ILE A 179 26.99 -17.38 4.08
CA ILE A 179 26.95 -18.80 4.38
C ILE A 179 28.22 -19.46 3.81
N LYS A 180 28.83 -20.35 4.58
CA LYS A 180 30.03 -21.10 4.22
C LYS A 180 29.89 -22.56 4.60
N GLY A 181 30.22 -23.48 3.67
CA GLY A 181 30.17 -24.93 3.92
C GLY A 181 28.78 -25.52 3.77
N MET A 182 28.54 -26.57 4.55
CA MET A 182 27.27 -27.29 4.54
C MET A 182 26.25 -26.64 5.50
N TRP A 183 24.99 -26.71 5.17
CA TRP A 183 23.87 -26.42 6.06
C TRP A 183 23.07 -27.70 6.30
N THR A 184 22.44 -27.80 7.49
CA THR A 184 21.62 -28.96 7.87
C THR A 184 20.35 -28.50 8.54
N TYR A 185 19.22 -29.15 8.19
CA TYR A 185 17.91 -28.99 8.83
C TYR A 185 17.44 -30.31 9.42
N TRP A 186 16.75 -30.21 10.55
CA TRP A 186 16.09 -31.33 11.24
C TRP A 186 14.61 -31.00 11.45
N ASN A 187 13.77 -32.03 11.38
CA ASN A 187 12.34 -31.90 11.72
C ASN A 187 12.13 -31.83 13.23
N GLU A 188 10.87 -31.64 13.67
CA GLU A 188 10.54 -31.55 15.10
C GLU A 188 10.80 -32.84 15.90
N LYS A 189 11.00 -33.99 15.24
CA LYS A 189 11.39 -35.25 15.86
C LYS A 189 12.91 -35.38 16.00
N GLY A 190 13.72 -34.47 15.44
CA GLY A 190 15.16 -34.52 15.45
C GLY A 190 15.76 -35.37 14.32
N GLU A 191 14.97 -35.79 13.36
CA GLU A 191 15.46 -36.51 12.18
C GLU A 191 15.99 -35.52 11.16
N LYS A 192 17.13 -35.82 10.53
CA LYS A 192 17.72 -35.00 9.49
C LYS A 192 16.80 -34.99 8.27
N GLU A 193 16.31 -33.82 7.91
CA GLU A 193 15.35 -33.62 6.82
C GLU A 193 16.06 -33.20 5.52
N ARG A 194 17.01 -32.28 5.64
CA ARG A 194 17.76 -31.73 4.50
C ARG A 194 19.17 -31.36 4.91
N GLU A 195 20.07 -31.47 3.97
CA GLU A 195 21.41 -30.88 4.03
C GLU A 195 21.85 -30.48 2.62
N GLY A 196 22.78 -29.55 2.50
CA GLY A 196 23.26 -29.12 1.18
C GLY A 196 24.36 -28.09 1.23
N THR A 197 24.81 -27.72 0.06
CA THR A 197 25.85 -26.72 -0.17
C THR A 197 25.27 -25.29 -0.09
N VAL A 198 26.14 -24.29 -0.08
CA VAL A 198 25.76 -22.86 -0.14
C VAL A 198 24.92 -22.55 -1.40
N GLU A 199 25.26 -23.16 -2.53
CA GLU A 199 24.57 -22.93 -3.79
C GLU A 199 23.12 -23.45 -3.74
N GLU A 200 22.93 -24.66 -3.23
CA GLU A 200 21.61 -25.26 -3.01
C GLU A 200 20.79 -24.45 -1.99
N TYR A 201 21.41 -23.93 -0.93
CA TYR A 201 20.74 -23.02 0.02
C TYR A 201 20.23 -21.76 -0.66
N ASN A 202 21.06 -21.11 -1.47
CA ASN A 202 20.68 -19.87 -2.16
C ASN A 202 19.52 -20.10 -3.17
N ILE A 203 19.53 -21.28 -3.84
CA ILE A 203 18.42 -21.68 -4.72
C ILE A 203 17.14 -21.86 -3.92
N LEU A 204 17.18 -22.56 -2.79
CA LEU A 204 16.01 -22.79 -1.94
C LEU A 204 15.44 -21.48 -1.40
N VAL A 205 16.28 -20.59 -0.87
CA VAL A 205 15.83 -19.27 -0.35
C VAL A 205 15.14 -18.48 -1.45
N ARG A 206 15.71 -18.44 -2.66
CA ARG A 206 15.08 -17.74 -3.79
C ARG A 206 13.73 -18.34 -4.14
N LEU A 207 13.61 -19.67 -4.21
CA LEU A 207 12.34 -20.33 -4.52
C LEU A 207 11.27 -20.09 -3.44
N GLU A 208 11.68 -20.05 -2.17
CA GLU A 208 10.76 -19.72 -1.05
C GLU A 208 10.29 -18.27 -1.12
N GLU A 209 11.17 -17.33 -1.44
CA GLU A 209 10.82 -15.92 -1.62
C GLU A 209 9.89 -15.72 -2.83
N GLU A 210 10.17 -16.37 -3.97
CA GLU A 210 9.32 -16.36 -5.16
C GLU A 210 7.92 -16.95 -4.87
N ALA A 211 7.87 -18.07 -4.16
CA ALA A 211 6.61 -18.71 -3.77
C ALA A 211 5.80 -17.83 -2.81
N LYS A 212 6.46 -17.17 -1.86
CA LYS A 212 5.81 -16.23 -0.93
C LYS A 212 5.26 -15.02 -1.67
N ALA A 213 6.04 -14.41 -2.56
CA ALA A 213 5.61 -13.28 -3.37
C ALA A 213 4.41 -13.64 -4.25
N ALA A 214 4.44 -14.83 -4.88
CA ALA A 214 3.32 -15.34 -5.66
C ALA A 214 2.05 -15.55 -4.81
N ALA A 215 2.20 -16.07 -3.58
CA ALA A 215 1.07 -16.25 -2.67
C ALA A 215 0.48 -14.90 -2.21
N GLU A 216 1.32 -13.91 -1.92
CA GLU A 216 0.88 -12.55 -1.56
C GLU A 216 0.15 -11.88 -2.73
N MET A 217 0.65 -12.02 -3.97
CA MET A 217 -0.02 -11.52 -5.18
C MET A 217 -1.37 -12.19 -5.39
N ALA A 218 -1.45 -13.52 -5.25
CA ALA A 218 -2.70 -14.25 -5.38
C ALA A 218 -3.73 -13.84 -4.31
N ALA A 219 -3.29 -13.62 -3.07
CA ALA A 219 -4.15 -13.14 -1.99
C ALA A 219 -4.66 -11.71 -2.27
N ALA A 220 -3.81 -10.83 -2.77
CA ALA A 220 -4.18 -9.46 -3.16
C ALA A 220 -5.18 -9.48 -4.33
N GLU A 221 -4.97 -10.33 -5.33
CA GLU A 221 -5.91 -10.48 -6.45
C GLU A 221 -7.27 -11.00 -5.98
N MET A 222 -7.30 -12.00 -5.10
CA MET A 222 -8.56 -12.52 -4.54
C MET A 222 -9.29 -11.44 -3.73
N ALA A 223 -8.56 -10.66 -2.93
CA ALA A 223 -9.12 -9.56 -2.17
C ALA A 223 -9.67 -8.46 -3.10
N ALA A 224 -8.95 -8.11 -4.18
CA ALA A 224 -9.40 -7.14 -5.18
C ALA A 224 -10.71 -7.57 -5.84
N LYS A 225 -10.82 -8.85 -6.26
CA LYS A 225 -12.07 -9.42 -6.80
C LYS A 225 -13.22 -9.34 -5.79
N GLY A 226 -12.93 -9.58 -4.50
CA GLY A 226 -13.92 -9.44 -3.42
C GLY A 226 -14.44 -8.01 -3.26
N TRP A 227 -13.56 -7.01 -3.32
CA TRP A 227 -13.96 -5.59 -3.28
C TRP A 227 -14.71 -5.18 -4.54
N PHE A 228 -14.28 -5.64 -5.73
CA PHE A 228 -14.98 -5.41 -6.97
C PHE A 228 -16.43 -5.92 -6.91
N GLN A 229 -16.65 -7.17 -6.46
CA GLN A 229 -17.99 -7.74 -6.36
C GLN A 229 -18.88 -6.96 -5.36
N LYS A 230 -18.32 -6.50 -4.24
CA LYS A 230 -19.02 -5.62 -3.31
C LYS A 230 -19.40 -4.29 -3.96
N GLY A 231 -18.49 -3.71 -4.75
CA GLY A 231 -18.75 -2.49 -5.52
C GLY A 231 -19.89 -2.67 -6.51
N TYR A 232 -19.86 -3.75 -7.27
CA TYR A 232 -20.95 -4.10 -8.20
C TYR A 232 -22.31 -4.22 -7.50
N ASN A 233 -22.35 -4.90 -6.35
CA ASN A 233 -23.58 -5.04 -5.56
C ASN A 233 -24.08 -3.68 -5.03
N ALA A 234 -23.18 -2.82 -4.55
CA ALA A 234 -23.52 -1.47 -4.11
C ALA A 234 -24.12 -0.63 -5.26
N GLY A 235 -23.55 -0.75 -6.47
CA GLY A 235 -24.06 -0.10 -7.68
C GLY A 235 -25.45 -0.56 -8.07
N MET A 236 -25.76 -1.85 -7.92
CA MET A 236 -27.10 -2.41 -8.14
C MET A 236 -28.13 -1.89 -7.13
N ASN A 237 -27.69 -1.57 -5.91
CA ASN A 237 -28.54 -0.97 -4.87
C ASN A 237 -28.67 0.57 -5.00
N GLY A 238 -27.98 1.20 -5.96
CA GLY A 238 -27.96 2.67 -6.12
C GLY A 238 -27.06 3.41 -5.11
N GLU A 239 -26.18 2.69 -4.40
CA GLU A 239 -25.28 3.24 -3.39
C GLU A 239 -23.98 3.75 -4.04
N TYR A 240 -24.07 4.75 -4.93
CA TYR A 240 -22.96 5.17 -5.81
C TYR A 240 -21.70 5.60 -5.07
N ASN A 241 -21.78 6.22 -3.88
CA ASN A 241 -20.60 6.60 -3.10
C ASN A 241 -19.86 5.37 -2.53
N ALA A 242 -20.63 4.36 -2.09
CA ALA A 242 -20.07 3.09 -1.65
C ALA A 242 -19.47 2.33 -2.84
N GLU A 243 -20.18 2.27 -3.99
CA GLU A 243 -19.71 1.69 -5.25
C GLU A 243 -18.32 2.22 -5.62
N ILE A 244 -18.15 3.55 -5.67
CA ILE A 244 -16.88 4.23 -5.99
C ILE A 244 -15.79 3.82 -5.00
N SER A 245 -16.07 3.90 -3.70
CA SER A 245 -15.09 3.60 -2.64
C SER A 245 -14.62 2.14 -2.69
N LEU A 246 -15.50 1.22 -3.06
CA LEU A 246 -15.22 -0.22 -3.14
C LEU A 246 -14.38 -0.56 -4.39
N TYR A 247 -14.68 0.06 -5.55
CA TYR A 247 -13.83 -0.09 -6.74
C TYR A 247 -12.43 0.51 -6.55
N LEU A 248 -12.31 1.65 -5.85
CA LEU A 248 -10.99 2.22 -5.52
C LEU A 248 -10.16 1.27 -4.65
N LYS A 249 -10.77 0.56 -3.69
CA LYS A 249 -10.09 -0.49 -2.90
C LYS A 249 -9.66 -1.68 -3.76
N ALA A 250 -10.47 -2.08 -4.74
CA ALA A 250 -10.10 -3.13 -5.67
C ALA A 250 -8.88 -2.73 -6.51
N ILE A 251 -8.85 -1.48 -7.00
CA ILE A 251 -7.76 -0.92 -7.79
C ILE A 251 -6.48 -0.73 -6.97
N GLU A 252 -6.60 -0.35 -5.69
CA GLU A 252 -5.47 -0.25 -4.76
C GLU A 252 -4.72 -1.60 -4.62
N LEU A 253 -5.47 -2.70 -4.53
CA LEU A 253 -4.91 -4.05 -4.41
C LEU A 253 -4.46 -4.64 -5.76
N LYS A 254 -5.11 -4.26 -6.86
CA LYS A 254 -4.80 -4.71 -8.22
C LYS A 254 -4.86 -3.52 -9.19
N PRO A 255 -3.76 -2.77 -9.35
CA PRO A 255 -3.71 -1.57 -10.19
C PRO A 255 -3.94 -1.80 -11.69
N ASP A 256 -3.84 -3.03 -12.16
CA ASP A 256 -4.08 -3.46 -13.53
C ASP A 256 -5.49 -4.07 -13.75
N TYR A 257 -6.44 -3.80 -12.85
CA TYR A 257 -7.79 -4.34 -12.91
C TYR A 257 -8.70 -3.51 -13.85
N ALA A 258 -8.61 -3.73 -15.16
CA ALA A 258 -9.34 -2.98 -16.19
C ALA A 258 -10.85 -2.88 -15.91
N ASP A 259 -11.52 -4.00 -15.56
CA ASP A 259 -12.96 -4.03 -15.27
C ASP A 259 -13.33 -3.10 -14.11
N ALA A 260 -12.45 -2.96 -13.10
CA ALA A 260 -12.70 -2.07 -11.98
C ALA A 260 -12.66 -0.59 -12.41
N TYR A 261 -11.76 -0.22 -13.32
CA TYR A 261 -11.73 1.11 -13.91
C TYR A 261 -12.96 1.38 -14.78
N ILE A 262 -13.42 0.40 -15.58
CA ILE A 262 -14.62 0.53 -16.40
C ILE A 262 -15.84 0.83 -15.50
N ASN A 263 -16.04 0.01 -14.46
CA ASN A 263 -17.17 0.15 -13.56
C ASN A 263 -17.08 1.41 -12.69
N LEU A 264 -15.87 1.81 -12.26
CA LEU A 264 -15.64 3.07 -11.57
C LEU A 264 -15.99 4.26 -12.46
N GLY A 265 -15.65 4.21 -13.76
CA GLY A 265 -16.05 5.19 -14.76
C GLY A 265 -17.57 5.28 -14.88
N ILE A 266 -18.28 4.14 -14.93
CA ILE A 266 -19.74 4.09 -14.96
C ILE A 266 -20.32 4.71 -13.67
N ALA A 267 -19.77 4.41 -12.51
CA ALA A 267 -20.22 4.97 -11.23
C ALA A 267 -20.05 6.50 -11.18
N TYR A 268 -18.94 7.03 -11.66
CA TYR A 268 -18.76 8.49 -11.82
C TYR A 268 -19.73 9.09 -12.85
N GLY A 269 -19.97 8.39 -13.96
CA GLY A 269 -20.93 8.83 -14.99
C GLY A 269 -22.37 8.93 -14.47
N LYS A 270 -22.80 8.00 -13.60
CA LYS A 270 -24.10 8.05 -12.90
C LYS A 270 -24.23 9.26 -11.96
N GLN A 271 -23.13 9.83 -11.50
CA GLN A 271 -23.06 11.07 -10.70
C GLN A 271 -22.80 12.31 -11.57
N ASP A 272 -22.95 12.22 -12.88
CA ASP A 272 -22.63 13.28 -13.86
C ASP A 272 -21.19 13.81 -13.80
N ASN A 273 -20.28 13.08 -13.11
CA ASN A 273 -18.86 13.43 -13.04
C ASN A 273 -18.09 12.87 -14.24
N TYR A 274 -18.42 13.41 -15.42
CA TYR A 274 -17.85 12.92 -16.69
C TYR A 274 -16.34 13.11 -16.79
N THR A 275 -15.79 14.11 -16.08
CA THR A 275 -14.32 14.32 -16.06
C THR A 275 -13.60 13.14 -15.42
N LYS A 276 -14.04 12.68 -14.24
CA LYS A 276 -13.46 11.50 -13.60
C LYS A 276 -13.78 10.21 -14.37
N ALA A 277 -15.01 10.11 -14.90
CA ALA A 277 -15.41 8.97 -15.71
C ALA A 277 -14.46 8.76 -16.90
N ILE A 278 -14.15 9.84 -17.64
CA ILE A 278 -13.21 9.83 -18.77
C ILE A 278 -11.83 9.32 -18.33
N GLN A 279 -11.28 9.83 -17.23
CA GLN A 279 -9.98 9.37 -16.71
C GLN A 279 -9.97 7.87 -16.40
N MET A 280 -11.05 7.35 -15.86
CA MET A 280 -11.16 5.91 -15.53
C MET A 280 -11.24 5.07 -16.81
N TRP A 281 -12.04 5.48 -17.80
CA TRP A 281 -12.12 4.74 -19.07
C TRP A 281 -10.85 4.86 -19.90
N GLU A 282 -10.17 6.00 -19.90
CA GLU A 282 -8.83 6.13 -20.52
C GLU A 282 -7.85 5.15 -19.86
N LYS A 283 -7.89 5.02 -18.53
CA LYS A 283 -7.05 4.05 -17.83
C LYS A 283 -7.43 2.61 -18.13
N ALA A 284 -8.72 2.30 -18.25
CA ALA A 284 -9.19 0.97 -18.66
C ALA A 284 -8.68 0.62 -20.07
N ILE A 285 -8.72 1.56 -21.00
CA ILE A 285 -8.24 1.41 -22.38
C ILE A 285 -6.71 1.24 -22.42
N GLU A 286 -5.94 1.93 -21.57
CA GLU A 286 -4.50 1.67 -21.44
C GLU A 286 -4.20 0.21 -21.03
N LEU A 287 -5.04 -0.37 -20.16
CA LEU A 287 -4.88 -1.72 -19.66
C LEU A 287 -5.43 -2.78 -20.63
N ASN A 288 -6.52 -2.47 -21.33
CA ASN A 288 -7.15 -3.33 -22.32
C ASN A 288 -7.58 -2.50 -23.54
N PRO A 289 -6.72 -2.32 -24.55
CA PRO A 289 -7.00 -1.50 -25.71
C PRO A 289 -8.08 -2.06 -26.66
N ASP A 290 -8.47 -3.32 -26.49
CA ASP A 290 -9.43 -4.01 -27.38
C ASP A 290 -10.86 -4.01 -26.81
N ASP A 291 -11.11 -3.26 -25.72
CA ASP A 291 -12.43 -3.16 -25.11
C ASP A 291 -13.30 -2.10 -25.80
N ALA A 292 -14.15 -2.55 -26.74
CA ALA A 292 -15.09 -1.69 -27.46
C ALA A 292 -16.07 -0.95 -26.52
N ASP A 293 -16.49 -1.56 -25.42
CA ASP A 293 -17.45 -0.97 -24.49
C ASP A 293 -16.82 0.20 -23.71
N ALA A 294 -15.52 0.13 -23.39
CA ALA A 294 -14.79 1.24 -22.79
C ALA A 294 -14.77 2.46 -23.73
N TYR A 295 -14.53 2.26 -25.02
CA TYR A 295 -14.58 3.33 -26.02
C TYR A 295 -16.00 3.88 -26.21
N ILE A 296 -17.03 3.04 -26.18
CA ILE A 296 -18.44 3.52 -26.22
C ILE A 296 -18.73 4.43 -25.06
N ASN A 297 -18.37 4.03 -23.85
CA ASN A 297 -18.57 4.81 -22.62
C ASN A 297 -17.79 6.13 -22.66
N LEU A 298 -16.54 6.10 -23.12
CA LEU A 298 -15.71 7.27 -23.34
C LEU A 298 -16.39 8.25 -24.33
N GLY A 299 -16.91 7.75 -25.44
CA GLY A 299 -17.65 8.54 -26.43
C GLY A 299 -18.92 9.18 -25.85
N ILE A 300 -19.68 8.45 -25.03
CA ILE A 300 -20.84 9.00 -24.32
C ILE A 300 -20.43 10.15 -23.40
N ALA A 301 -19.37 9.98 -22.61
CA ALA A 301 -18.91 11.02 -21.68
C ALA A 301 -18.42 12.27 -22.40
N TYR A 302 -17.64 12.12 -23.48
CA TYR A 302 -17.26 13.26 -24.31
C TYR A 302 -18.46 13.97 -24.94
N GLY A 303 -19.48 13.20 -25.40
CA GLY A 303 -20.74 13.76 -25.90
C GLY A 303 -21.51 14.56 -24.84
N LYS A 304 -21.48 14.10 -23.57
CA LYS A 304 -22.08 14.82 -22.44
C LYS A 304 -21.35 16.10 -22.07
N GLN A 305 -20.09 16.21 -22.43
CA GLN A 305 -19.26 17.42 -22.29
C GLN A 305 -19.27 18.28 -23.58
N ASP A 306 -20.17 18.01 -24.54
CA ASP A 306 -20.23 18.66 -25.85
C ASP A 306 -18.97 18.55 -26.71
N ASN A 307 -18.05 17.64 -26.32
CA ASN A 307 -16.84 17.36 -27.10
C ASN A 307 -17.12 16.29 -28.17
N TYR A 308 -17.93 16.65 -29.15
CA TYR A 308 -18.37 15.72 -30.20
C TYR A 308 -17.23 15.20 -31.07
N THR A 309 -16.14 15.95 -31.20
CA THR A 309 -14.95 15.49 -31.92
C THR A 309 -14.32 14.26 -31.27
N LYS A 310 -14.08 14.32 -29.98
CA LYS A 310 -13.56 13.15 -29.25
C LYS A 310 -14.59 12.04 -29.12
N ALA A 311 -15.86 12.38 -29.00
CA ALA A 311 -16.95 11.38 -28.99
C ALA A 311 -16.95 10.57 -30.27
N ILE A 312 -16.86 11.21 -31.45
CA ILE A 312 -16.79 10.57 -32.76
C ILE A 312 -15.58 9.63 -32.83
N GLN A 313 -14.39 10.10 -32.48
CA GLN A 313 -13.16 9.30 -32.48
C GLN A 313 -13.31 8.03 -31.62
N SER A 314 -13.93 8.17 -30.45
CA SER A 314 -14.17 7.04 -29.55
C SER A 314 -15.17 6.05 -30.14
N TYR A 315 -16.28 6.52 -30.73
CA TYR A 315 -17.23 5.63 -31.38
C TYR A 315 -16.68 4.95 -32.62
N GLU A 316 -15.88 5.66 -33.44
CA GLU A 316 -15.20 5.08 -34.60
C GLU A 316 -14.26 3.96 -34.17
N LYS A 317 -13.49 4.15 -33.08
CA LYS A 317 -12.64 3.11 -32.52
C LYS A 317 -13.43 1.91 -31.99
N ALA A 318 -14.54 2.17 -31.28
CA ALA A 318 -15.45 1.10 -30.84
C ALA A 318 -16.02 0.29 -32.01
N ILE A 319 -16.36 0.93 -33.12
CA ILE A 319 -16.86 0.28 -34.34
C ILE A 319 -15.76 -0.52 -35.03
N GLU A 320 -14.52 -0.01 -35.07
CA GLU A 320 -13.37 -0.78 -35.60
C GLU A 320 -13.19 -2.10 -34.83
N LEU A 321 -13.33 -2.07 -33.51
CA LEU A 321 -13.22 -3.25 -32.65
C LEU A 321 -14.46 -4.16 -32.72
N LYS A 322 -15.67 -3.58 -32.85
CA LYS A 322 -16.94 -4.29 -32.91
C LYS A 322 -17.87 -3.71 -33.96
N PRO A 323 -17.72 -4.16 -35.23
CA PRO A 323 -18.42 -3.61 -36.39
C PRO A 323 -19.94 -3.85 -36.43
N ASP A 324 -20.46 -4.76 -35.62
CA ASP A 324 -21.88 -5.12 -35.53
C ASP A 324 -22.67 -4.31 -34.46
N GLY A 325 -22.01 -3.32 -33.86
CA GLY A 325 -22.58 -2.50 -32.80
C GLY A 325 -23.63 -1.52 -33.32
N THR A 326 -24.85 -1.94 -33.63
CA THR A 326 -25.96 -1.10 -34.15
C THR A 326 -26.15 0.20 -33.34
N ASN A 327 -26.17 0.09 -32.01
CA ASN A 327 -26.35 1.24 -31.14
C ASN A 327 -25.18 2.23 -31.18
N THR A 328 -23.96 1.75 -31.44
CA THR A 328 -22.76 2.58 -31.58
C THR A 328 -22.84 3.45 -32.84
N TYR A 329 -23.33 2.88 -33.97
CA TYR A 329 -23.58 3.67 -35.18
C TYR A 329 -24.63 4.77 -34.95
N VAL A 330 -25.71 4.49 -34.18
CA VAL A 330 -26.69 5.54 -33.86
C VAL A 330 -26.04 6.64 -33.00
N LYS A 331 -25.22 6.29 -32.00
CA LYS A 331 -24.49 7.27 -31.19
C LYS A 331 -23.50 8.10 -32.03
N LEU A 332 -22.81 7.46 -32.96
CA LEU A 332 -21.92 8.13 -33.92
C LEU A 332 -22.70 9.12 -34.80
N GLY A 333 -23.84 8.69 -35.35
CA GLY A 333 -24.73 9.55 -36.14
C GLY A 333 -25.24 10.76 -35.36
N VAL A 334 -25.61 10.56 -34.09
CA VAL A 334 -26.03 11.67 -33.19
C VAL A 334 -24.88 12.66 -32.97
N ALA A 335 -23.65 12.15 -32.75
CA ALA A 335 -22.47 13.00 -32.55
C ALA A 335 -22.13 13.81 -33.80
N TYR A 336 -22.22 13.20 -35.00
CA TYR A 336 -22.09 13.94 -36.26
C TYR A 336 -23.19 14.98 -36.46
N GLY A 337 -24.45 14.64 -36.15
CA GLY A 337 -25.56 15.58 -36.21
C GLY A 337 -25.38 16.80 -35.31
N LYS A 338 -24.85 16.60 -34.10
CA LYS A 338 -24.50 17.68 -33.18
C LYS A 338 -23.36 18.59 -33.67
N GLN A 339 -22.50 18.08 -34.56
CA GLN A 339 -21.50 18.88 -35.31
C GLN A 339 -22.05 19.48 -36.60
N ASN A 340 -23.37 19.38 -36.87
CA ASN A 340 -24.01 19.76 -38.10
C ASN A 340 -23.53 19.01 -39.36
N ASN A 341 -22.83 17.88 -39.17
CA ASN A 341 -22.40 17.01 -40.28
C ASN A 341 -23.49 15.97 -40.58
N TYR A 342 -24.63 16.47 -41.09
CA TYR A 342 -25.80 15.66 -41.32
C TYR A 342 -25.58 14.56 -42.36
N THR A 343 -24.71 14.78 -43.34
CA THR A 343 -24.37 13.76 -44.35
C THR A 343 -23.74 12.54 -43.70
N LYS A 344 -22.73 12.72 -42.84
CA LYS A 344 -22.13 11.61 -42.10
C LYS A 344 -23.08 11.00 -41.06
N ALA A 345 -23.95 11.81 -40.45
CA ALA A 345 -24.98 11.32 -39.56
C ALA A 345 -25.92 10.34 -40.28
N ILE A 346 -26.43 10.71 -41.49
CA ILE A 346 -27.26 9.84 -42.33
C ILE A 346 -26.57 8.54 -42.64
N GLN A 347 -25.31 8.60 -43.09
CA GLN A 347 -24.51 7.36 -43.39
C GLN A 347 -24.40 6.44 -42.17
N SER A 348 -24.19 7.02 -40.98
CA SER A 348 -24.10 6.24 -39.73
C SER A 348 -25.45 5.57 -39.39
N TYR A 349 -26.58 6.28 -39.57
CA TYR A 349 -27.90 5.68 -39.35
C TYR A 349 -28.25 4.64 -40.40
N GLU A 350 -27.84 4.83 -41.66
CA GLU A 350 -28.00 3.81 -42.72
C GLU A 350 -27.31 2.53 -42.33
N LYS A 351 -26.08 2.61 -41.78
CA LYS A 351 -25.37 1.45 -41.28
C LYS A 351 -26.05 0.76 -40.11
N ALA A 352 -26.63 1.54 -39.20
CA ALA A 352 -27.44 1.00 -38.10
C ALA A 352 -28.69 0.28 -38.59
N ILE A 353 -29.38 0.84 -39.62
CA ILE A 353 -30.57 0.26 -40.24
C ILE A 353 -30.20 -1.02 -41.05
N GLU A 354 -29.06 -1.04 -41.76
CA GLU A 354 -28.56 -2.22 -42.45
C GLU A 354 -28.37 -3.38 -41.47
N LEU A 355 -27.76 -3.11 -40.28
CA LEU A 355 -27.54 -4.11 -39.24
C LEU A 355 -28.84 -4.52 -38.53
N LYS A 356 -29.78 -3.59 -38.34
CA LYS A 356 -31.05 -3.83 -37.69
C LYS A 356 -32.19 -3.05 -38.36
N PRO A 357 -32.86 -3.65 -39.36
CA PRO A 357 -33.90 -3.00 -40.16
C PRO A 357 -35.15 -2.57 -39.40
N ASP A 358 -35.39 -3.08 -38.20
CA ASP A 358 -36.51 -2.73 -37.31
C ASP A 358 -36.13 -1.73 -36.22
N TYR A 359 -34.99 -1.05 -36.35
CA TYR A 359 -34.50 -0.13 -35.29
C TYR A 359 -35.13 1.28 -35.47
N ALA A 360 -36.32 1.45 -34.92
CA ALA A 360 -37.12 2.69 -35.00
C ALA A 360 -36.35 3.98 -34.71
N LEU A 361 -35.42 3.94 -33.69
CA LEU A 361 -34.63 5.11 -33.30
C LEU A 361 -33.66 5.56 -34.40
N ALA A 362 -33.13 4.63 -35.20
CA ALA A 362 -32.24 4.98 -36.31
C ALA A 362 -32.97 5.71 -37.42
N TYR A 363 -34.20 5.27 -37.81
CA TYR A 363 -35.05 5.97 -38.76
C TYR A 363 -35.45 7.38 -38.24
N TRP A 364 -35.84 7.48 -36.98
CA TRP A 364 -36.21 8.78 -36.38
C TRP A 364 -35.04 9.76 -36.43
N ASN A 365 -33.83 9.35 -36.01
CA ASN A 365 -32.68 10.25 -36.05
C ASN A 365 -32.24 10.56 -37.50
N ARG A 366 -32.38 9.62 -38.44
CA ARG A 366 -32.06 9.83 -39.86
C ARG A 366 -33.04 10.83 -40.47
N SER A 367 -34.35 10.78 -40.12
CA SER A 367 -35.35 11.71 -40.60
C SER A 367 -34.98 13.14 -40.28
N ILE A 368 -34.57 13.40 -39.03
CA ILE A 368 -34.15 14.73 -38.56
C ILE A 368 -32.94 15.24 -39.36
N SER A 369 -32.00 14.34 -39.65
CA SER A 369 -30.78 14.69 -40.41
C SER A 369 -31.12 14.95 -41.89
N LYS A 370 -32.05 14.18 -42.49
CA LYS A 370 -32.54 14.40 -43.84
C LYS A 370 -33.25 15.72 -44.01
N ASP A 371 -34.10 16.07 -43.04
CA ASP A 371 -34.75 17.38 -43.01
C ASP A 371 -33.73 18.51 -42.96
N SER A 372 -32.68 18.34 -42.18
CA SER A 372 -31.62 19.34 -42.04
C SER A 372 -30.79 19.56 -43.33
N VAL A 373 -30.68 18.55 -44.21
CA VAL A 373 -30.07 18.69 -45.54
C VAL A 373 -31.07 19.05 -46.64
N GLY A 374 -32.35 19.26 -46.31
CA GLY A 374 -33.37 19.64 -47.23
C GLY A 374 -34.15 18.47 -47.90
N ASP A 375 -33.84 17.23 -47.61
CA ASP A 375 -34.57 16.04 -48.07
C ASP A 375 -35.81 15.81 -47.19
N LYS A 376 -36.79 16.69 -47.31
CA LYS A 376 -38.04 16.65 -46.51
C LYS A 376 -38.88 15.40 -46.85
N SER A 377 -38.86 14.98 -48.12
CA SER A 377 -39.62 13.81 -48.54
C SER A 377 -39.07 12.53 -47.92
N GLY A 378 -37.73 12.34 -48.00
CA GLY A 378 -37.06 11.19 -47.35
C GLY A 378 -37.14 11.25 -45.84
N GLY A 379 -37.12 12.44 -45.25
CA GLY A 379 -37.34 12.62 -43.81
C GLY A 379 -38.72 12.18 -43.36
N LEU A 380 -39.79 12.62 -44.07
CA LEU A 380 -41.16 12.23 -43.75
C LEU A 380 -41.37 10.70 -43.89
N GLU A 381 -40.80 10.06 -44.91
CA GLU A 381 -40.88 8.60 -45.07
C GLU A 381 -40.20 7.87 -43.91
N ASP A 382 -39.01 8.28 -43.54
CA ASP A 382 -38.29 7.70 -42.36
C ASP A 382 -39.10 7.91 -41.07
N THR A 383 -39.78 9.08 -40.90
CA THR A 383 -40.64 9.34 -39.74
C THR A 383 -41.83 8.39 -39.70
N LYS A 384 -42.47 8.11 -40.85
CA LYS A 384 -43.57 7.15 -40.95
C LYS A 384 -43.09 5.70 -40.67
N ILE A 385 -41.91 5.33 -41.12
CA ILE A 385 -41.31 4.01 -40.81
C ILE A 385 -41.06 3.93 -39.29
N ALA A 386 -40.44 4.94 -38.68
CA ALA A 386 -40.19 4.97 -37.25
C ALA A 386 -41.51 4.84 -36.44
N ALA A 387 -42.57 5.53 -36.86
CA ALA A 387 -43.88 5.46 -36.19
C ALA A 387 -44.50 4.06 -36.28
N ARG A 388 -44.46 3.41 -37.47
CA ARG A 388 -44.91 2.01 -37.65
C ARG A 388 -44.09 1.02 -36.79
N LEU A 389 -42.84 1.30 -36.57
CA LEU A 389 -41.95 0.52 -35.69
C LEU A 389 -42.12 0.86 -34.21
N GLY A 390 -43.06 1.72 -33.88
CA GLY A 390 -43.45 2.02 -32.48
C GLY A 390 -42.69 3.17 -31.82
N HIS A 391 -41.99 4.03 -32.57
CA HIS A 391 -41.34 5.21 -32.00
C HIS A 391 -42.38 6.29 -31.64
N THR A 392 -42.63 6.48 -30.35
CA THR A 392 -43.68 7.38 -29.85
C THR A 392 -43.51 8.84 -30.33
N GLY A 393 -42.28 9.38 -30.26
CA GLY A 393 -42.01 10.74 -30.75
C GLY A 393 -42.27 10.92 -32.23
N ALA A 394 -42.12 9.88 -33.07
CA ALA A 394 -42.47 9.93 -34.48
C ALA A 394 -43.99 9.90 -34.67
N GLN A 395 -44.70 9.08 -33.90
CA GLN A 395 -46.17 9.01 -33.91
C GLN A 395 -46.80 10.36 -33.49
N ASP A 396 -46.30 10.95 -32.40
CA ASP A 396 -46.76 12.24 -31.90
C ASP A 396 -46.53 13.34 -32.92
N TRP A 397 -45.33 13.41 -33.52
CA TRP A 397 -44.98 14.40 -34.55
C TRP A 397 -45.88 14.30 -35.78
N LEU A 398 -46.14 13.07 -36.29
CA LEU A 398 -47.04 12.86 -37.45
C LEU A 398 -48.44 13.28 -37.15
N LYS A 399 -48.96 12.94 -35.95
CA LYS A 399 -50.30 13.34 -35.52
C LYS A 399 -50.45 14.85 -35.43
N GLU A 400 -49.47 15.55 -34.86
CA GLU A 400 -49.48 17.03 -34.72
C GLU A 400 -49.40 17.71 -36.07
N ASN A 401 -48.77 17.10 -37.09
CA ASN A 401 -48.66 17.67 -38.44
C ASN A 401 -49.67 17.14 -39.44
N GLY A 402 -50.67 16.36 -38.98
CA GLY A 402 -51.78 15.90 -39.82
C GLY A 402 -51.45 14.81 -40.85
N TYR A 403 -50.45 13.98 -40.52
CA TYR A 403 -50.06 12.84 -41.37
C TYR A 403 -50.52 11.51 -40.77
N ASP A 404 -50.92 10.61 -41.65
CA ASP A 404 -51.16 9.18 -41.34
C ASP A 404 -49.87 8.37 -41.53
N TRP A 405 -49.76 7.25 -40.82
CA TRP A 405 -48.60 6.36 -40.94
C TRP A 405 -48.92 4.87 -40.94
#